data_15f3907021a6be00043179e38f162417
#
_entry.id   15f3907021a6be00043179e38f162417
#
_cell.length_a   1.000
_cell.length_b   1.000
_cell.length_c   1.000
_cell.angle_alpha   90.00
_cell.angle_beta   90.00
_cell.angle_gamma   90.00
#
_symmetry.space_group_name_H-M   'P 1'
#
loop_
_entity.id
_entity.type
_entity.pdbx_description
1 polymer ?
#
loop_
_entity_poly.entity_id
_entity_poly.type
_entity_poly.pdbx_seq_one_letter_code
_entity_poly.pdbx_strand_id
1 'polypeptide(L)'
;MSFHIVADSCCELTADMKKRGNIEIAPLTLEVGGESILDDETFDQKSFLRKVAECPECPKSACPSPEYFRTAFLNGAKHCYAVTLSAQLSGSYNSAVLGANLAQEEDEDLKIHVFNSRSASIGETLIVKKIVECEEAGMSFERVVETVELYISTQHTYFVLENLETLRKNGRLSKTKALVASALKIKPV
;
A
#
# COMPACT_ATOMS: atom_id res chain seq x y z
N MET A 1 -10.31 9.60 18.71
CA MET A 1 -11.17 8.89 17.73
C MET A 1 -11.12 7.42 18.04
N SER A 2 -12.15 6.66 17.70
CA SER A 2 -12.23 5.23 18.06
C SER A 2 -11.42 4.33 17.13
N PHE A 3 -10.98 4.82 15.95
CA PHE A 3 -10.23 4.03 14.96
C PHE A 3 -9.09 4.79 14.29
N HIS A 4 -8.11 4.03 13.79
CA HIS A 4 -6.95 4.50 13.05
C HIS A 4 -6.67 3.61 11.84
N ILE A 5 -6.23 4.21 10.75
CA ILE A 5 -5.90 3.50 9.51
C ILE A 5 -4.44 3.83 9.14
N VAL A 6 -3.66 2.81 8.86
CA VAL A 6 -2.29 2.92 8.33
C VAL A 6 -2.29 2.37 6.91
N ALA A 7 -2.03 3.20 5.92
CA ALA A 7 -1.88 2.74 4.54
C ALA A 7 -0.43 2.89 4.09
N ASP A 8 0.07 2.02 3.22
CA ASP A 8 1.38 2.28 2.63
C ASP A 8 1.31 3.40 1.57
N SER A 9 2.46 3.93 1.18
CA SER A 9 2.51 5.12 0.32
C SER A 9 2.07 4.90 -1.13
N CYS A 10 1.73 3.66 -1.52
CA CYS A 10 1.03 3.41 -2.77
C CYS A 10 -0.42 3.92 -2.72
N CYS A 11 -0.98 4.12 -1.53
CA CYS A 11 -2.33 4.65 -1.34
C CYS A 11 -2.41 6.14 -1.66
N GLU A 12 -3.24 6.51 -2.62
CA GLU A 12 -3.45 7.91 -3.01
C GLU A 12 -4.55 8.57 -2.17
N LEU A 13 -4.20 9.08 -0.98
CA LEU A 13 -5.16 9.76 -0.14
C LEU A 13 -5.68 11.06 -0.78
N THR A 14 -7.00 11.24 -0.76
CA THR A 14 -7.62 12.51 -1.13
C THR A 14 -7.28 13.61 -0.12
N ALA A 15 -7.42 14.89 -0.54
CA ALA A 15 -7.17 16.03 0.34
C ALA A 15 -8.02 15.99 1.63
N ASP A 16 -9.24 15.47 1.55
CA ASP A 16 -10.13 15.36 2.70
C ASP A 16 -9.72 14.21 3.63
N MET A 17 -9.26 13.09 3.10
CA MET A 17 -8.71 11.99 3.89
C MET A 17 -7.46 12.42 4.66
N LYS A 18 -6.55 13.18 4.02
CA LYS A 18 -5.34 13.71 4.68
C LYS A 18 -5.66 14.64 5.86
N LYS A 19 -6.79 15.35 5.82
CA LYS A 19 -7.22 16.25 6.91
C LYS A 19 -7.83 15.52 8.11
N ARG A 20 -8.17 14.26 7.99
CA ARG A 20 -8.88 13.52 9.05
C ARG A 20 -8.04 13.28 10.32
N GLY A 21 -6.73 13.20 10.21
CA GLY A 21 -5.81 12.99 11.32
C GLY A 21 -5.85 11.59 11.96
N ASN A 22 -6.67 10.66 11.41
CA ASN A 22 -6.74 9.26 11.82
C ASN A 22 -6.38 8.30 10.68
N ILE A 23 -5.74 8.81 9.63
CA ILE A 23 -5.18 8.05 8.52
C ILE A 23 -3.72 8.44 8.40
N GLU A 24 -2.84 7.47 8.52
CA GLU A 24 -1.38 7.62 8.47
C GLU A 24 -0.84 6.89 7.24
N ILE A 25 0.20 7.46 6.61
CA ILE A 25 0.92 6.84 5.50
C ILE A 25 2.23 6.26 6.01
N ALA A 26 2.40 4.96 5.82
CA ALA A 26 3.66 4.25 6.00
C ALA A 26 4.48 4.34 4.70
N PRO A 27 5.58 5.11 4.67
CA PRO A 27 6.29 5.39 3.43
C PRO A 27 7.13 4.19 2.96
N LEU A 28 7.06 3.88 1.67
CA LEU A 28 8.04 3.02 1.02
C LEU A 28 9.36 3.78 0.89
N THR A 29 10.45 3.03 0.83
CA THR A 29 11.75 3.58 0.44
C THR A 29 11.99 3.27 -1.04
N LEU A 30 12.30 4.29 -1.81
CA LEU A 30 12.62 4.19 -3.23
C LEU A 30 14.13 4.35 -3.41
N GLU A 31 14.73 3.54 -4.29
CA GLU A 31 16.16 3.58 -4.60
C GLU A 31 16.36 3.82 -6.08
N VAL A 32 17.20 4.79 -6.42
CA VAL A 32 17.64 5.08 -7.79
C VAL A 32 19.06 5.63 -7.78
N GLY A 33 19.95 5.03 -8.59
CA GLY A 33 21.34 5.51 -8.72
C GLY A 33 22.11 5.52 -7.39
N GLY A 34 21.82 4.61 -6.46
CA GLY A 34 22.45 4.55 -5.13
C GLY A 34 21.88 5.52 -4.09
N GLU A 35 20.89 6.34 -4.44
CA GLU A 35 20.18 7.20 -3.50
C GLU A 35 18.93 6.49 -2.96
N SER A 36 18.69 6.59 -1.66
CA SER A 36 17.45 6.17 -0.99
C SER A 36 16.59 7.39 -0.70
N ILE A 37 15.32 7.32 -1.12
CA ILE A 37 14.34 8.41 -1.02
C ILE A 37 13.09 7.84 -0.36
N LEU A 38 12.56 8.51 0.67
CA LEU A 38 11.27 8.13 1.27
C LEU A 38 10.13 8.64 0.40
N ASP A 39 9.13 7.79 0.19
CA ASP A 39 7.90 8.14 -0.50
C ASP A 39 6.88 8.73 0.48
N ASP A 40 7.24 9.88 1.06
CA ASP A 40 6.46 10.62 2.02
C ASP A 40 5.98 11.97 1.44
N GLU A 41 5.49 12.87 2.29
CA GLU A 41 5.00 14.19 1.89
C GLU A 41 6.07 15.12 1.31
N THR A 42 7.35 14.81 1.49
CA THR A 42 8.50 15.56 0.94
C THR A 42 8.93 15.03 -0.42
N PHE A 43 8.30 13.96 -0.93
CA PHE A 43 8.69 13.29 -2.16
C PHE A 43 8.49 14.16 -3.41
N ASP A 44 9.58 14.48 -4.09
CA ASP A 44 9.54 15.14 -5.41
C ASP A 44 9.49 14.13 -6.55
N GLN A 45 8.27 13.76 -6.95
CA GLN A 45 8.01 12.82 -8.03
C GLN A 45 8.70 13.23 -9.36
N LYS A 46 8.74 14.52 -9.70
CA LYS A 46 9.33 14.97 -10.96
C LYS A 46 10.85 14.77 -10.95
N SER A 47 11.49 15.11 -9.84
CA SER A 47 12.92 14.86 -9.65
C SER A 47 13.25 13.38 -9.69
N PHE A 48 12.45 12.55 -9.00
CA PHE A 48 12.61 11.10 -9.01
C PHE A 48 12.49 10.52 -10.42
N LEU A 49 11.43 10.85 -11.16
CA LEU A 49 11.23 10.35 -12.54
C LEU A 49 12.36 10.75 -13.48
N ARG A 50 12.94 11.95 -13.33
CA ARG A 50 14.12 12.37 -14.08
C ARG A 50 15.32 11.49 -13.75
N LYS A 51 15.60 11.25 -12.47
CA LYS A 51 16.69 10.35 -12.04
C LYS A 51 16.49 8.94 -12.59
N VAL A 52 15.26 8.42 -12.57
CA VAL A 52 14.94 7.10 -13.16
C VAL A 52 15.22 7.06 -14.65
N ALA A 53 14.89 8.13 -15.39
CA ALA A 53 15.13 8.22 -16.83
C ALA A 53 16.62 8.29 -17.18
N GLU A 54 17.43 8.95 -16.35
CA GLU A 54 18.87 9.15 -16.55
C GLU A 54 19.69 7.96 -16.02
N CYS A 55 19.16 7.17 -15.09
CA CYS A 55 19.86 6.05 -14.47
C CYS A 55 19.77 4.78 -15.34
N PRO A 56 20.90 4.15 -15.70
CA PRO A 56 20.90 2.89 -16.46
C PRO A 56 20.40 1.70 -15.62
N GLU A 57 20.48 1.83 -14.28
CA GLU A 57 20.00 0.80 -13.37
C GLU A 57 18.49 0.90 -13.15
N CYS A 58 17.87 -0.24 -12.90
CA CYS A 58 16.45 -0.29 -12.60
C CYS A 58 16.20 0.24 -11.16
N PRO A 59 15.25 1.19 -10.97
CA PRO A 59 14.90 1.64 -9.65
C PRO A 59 14.33 0.48 -8.81
N LYS A 60 14.55 0.50 -7.52
CA LYS A 60 14.05 -0.49 -6.56
C LYS A 60 13.13 0.18 -5.55
N SER A 61 12.40 -0.62 -4.81
CA SER A 61 11.61 -0.16 -3.68
C SER A 61 11.68 -1.17 -2.54
N ALA A 62 11.66 -0.68 -1.31
CA ALA A 62 11.53 -1.46 -0.09
C ALA A 62 10.24 -1.08 0.63
N CYS A 63 9.56 -2.08 1.22
CA CYS A 63 8.36 -1.85 2.02
C CYS A 63 8.71 -1.22 3.37
N PRO A 64 7.73 -0.57 4.05
CA PRO A 64 7.90 -0.10 5.41
C PRO A 64 8.26 -1.27 6.35
N SER A 65 9.01 -0.99 7.40
CA SER A 65 9.43 -2.02 8.36
C SER A 65 8.26 -2.48 9.25
N PRO A 66 8.30 -3.71 9.81
CA PRO A 66 7.33 -4.14 10.82
C PRO A 66 7.29 -3.21 12.04
N GLU A 67 8.42 -2.66 12.43
CA GLU A 67 8.54 -1.73 13.54
C GLU A 67 7.80 -0.41 13.28
N TYR A 68 7.80 0.07 12.03
CA TYR A 68 7.00 1.22 11.64
C TYR A 68 5.50 0.95 11.88
N PHE A 69 5.01 -0.18 11.36
CA PHE A 69 3.61 -0.58 11.53
C PHE A 69 3.25 -0.80 13.00
N ARG A 70 4.12 -1.48 13.78
CA ARG A 70 3.93 -1.65 15.23
C ARG A 70 3.71 -0.30 15.92
N THR A 71 4.61 0.65 15.69
CA THR A 71 4.54 1.98 16.29
C THR A 71 3.27 2.73 15.87
N ALA A 72 2.89 2.65 14.59
CA ALA A 72 1.70 3.28 14.06
C ALA A 72 0.40 2.69 14.65
N PHE A 73 0.36 1.39 14.98
CA PHE A 73 -0.80 0.76 15.62
C PHE A 73 -0.94 1.14 17.10
N LEU A 74 0.18 1.43 17.80
CA LEU A 74 0.18 1.80 19.22
C LEU A 74 -0.16 3.28 19.45
N ASN A 75 -1.10 3.83 18.70
CA ASN A 75 -1.48 5.26 18.76
C ASN A 75 -2.65 5.57 19.72
N GLY A 76 -3.13 4.58 20.46
CA GLY A 76 -4.23 4.72 21.44
C GLY A 76 -5.64 4.60 20.84
N ALA A 77 -5.78 4.26 19.57
CA ALA A 77 -7.08 3.92 18.99
C ALA A 77 -7.48 2.49 19.36
N LYS A 78 -8.79 2.23 19.52
CA LYS A 78 -9.29 0.89 19.85
C LYS A 78 -9.33 -0.05 18.65
N HIS A 79 -9.59 0.49 17.48
CA HIS A 79 -9.62 -0.24 16.21
C HIS A 79 -8.50 0.29 15.31
N CYS A 80 -7.61 -0.59 14.89
CA CYS A 80 -6.56 -0.27 13.95
C CYS A 80 -6.69 -1.10 12.69
N TYR A 81 -6.53 -0.47 11.56
CA TYR A 81 -6.57 -1.13 10.25
C TYR A 81 -5.33 -0.78 9.47
N ALA A 82 -4.74 -1.77 8.80
CA ALA A 82 -3.76 -1.47 7.76
C ALA A 82 -4.35 -1.78 6.38
N VAL A 83 -4.01 -0.96 5.39
CA VAL A 83 -4.29 -1.21 3.98
C VAL A 83 -2.97 -1.14 3.24
N THR A 84 -2.59 -2.22 2.59
CA THR A 84 -1.32 -2.31 1.86
C THR A 84 -1.54 -2.66 0.41
N LEU A 85 -0.61 -2.26 -0.45
CA LEU A 85 -0.63 -2.76 -1.82
C LEU A 85 -0.57 -4.30 -1.84
N SER A 86 -0.93 -4.88 -2.99
CA SER A 86 -1.04 -6.33 -3.16
C SER A 86 0.16 -7.09 -2.59
N ALA A 87 -0.10 -8.09 -1.75
CA ALA A 87 0.90 -9.01 -1.21
C ALA A 87 1.67 -9.79 -2.29
N GLN A 88 1.16 -9.83 -3.53
CA GLN A 88 1.86 -10.40 -4.68
C GLN A 88 2.89 -9.46 -5.30
N LEU A 89 2.79 -8.15 -5.02
CA LEU A 89 3.66 -7.11 -5.56
C LEU A 89 4.72 -6.64 -4.57
N SER A 90 4.42 -6.68 -3.27
CA SER A 90 5.26 -6.10 -2.21
C SER A 90 5.22 -6.92 -0.93
N GLY A 91 6.28 -6.75 -0.12
CA GLY A 91 6.33 -7.26 1.25
C GLY A 91 5.53 -6.43 2.27
N SER A 92 4.92 -5.30 1.88
CA SER A 92 4.19 -4.40 2.80
C SER A 92 3.14 -5.13 3.63
N TYR A 93 2.37 -6.02 3.00
CA TYR A 93 1.37 -6.82 3.71
C TYR A 93 1.98 -7.67 4.84
N ASN A 94 3.02 -8.44 4.53
CA ASN A 94 3.68 -9.28 5.54
C ASN A 94 4.35 -8.45 6.63
N SER A 95 4.92 -7.30 6.26
CA SER A 95 5.50 -6.35 7.20
C SER A 95 4.45 -5.78 8.16
N ALA A 96 3.28 -5.41 7.64
CA ALA A 96 2.16 -4.92 8.45
C ALA A 96 1.57 -6.01 9.36
N VAL A 97 1.45 -7.26 8.88
CA VAL A 97 1.01 -8.40 9.70
C VAL A 97 1.98 -8.66 10.85
N LEU A 98 3.29 -8.63 10.59
CA LEU A 98 4.28 -8.78 11.65
C LEU A 98 4.22 -7.62 12.64
N GLY A 99 4.08 -6.38 12.17
CA GLY A 99 3.90 -5.20 13.02
C GLY A 99 2.64 -5.28 13.88
N ALA A 100 1.54 -5.81 13.33
CA ALA A 100 0.29 -6.02 14.07
C ALA A 100 0.46 -7.05 15.21
N ASN A 101 1.14 -8.17 14.94
CA ASN A 101 1.43 -9.16 15.97
C ASN A 101 2.28 -8.57 17.11
N LEU A 102 3.33 -7.82 16.77
CA LEU A 102 4.17 -7.16 17.76
C LEU A 102 3.40 -6.13 18.60
N ALA A 103 2.50 -5.36 17.98
CA ALA A 103 1.68 -4.40 18.71
C ALA A 103 0.68 -5.09 19.66
N GLN A 104 0.09 -6.22 19.24
CA GLN A 104 -0.82 -7.01 20.07
C GLN A 104 -0.12 -7.76 21.22
N GLU A 105 1.18 -8.06 21.11
CA GLU A 105 1.98 -8.56 22.23
C GLU A 105 2.15 -7.50 23.34
N GLU A 106 2.08 -6.20 22.98
CA GLU A 106 2.20 -5.09 23.94
C GLU A 106 0.85 -4.62 24.49
N ASP A 107 -0.23 -4.74 23.69
CA ASP A 107 -1.60 -4.38 24.07
C ASP A 107 -2.58 -5.44 23.54
N GLU A 108 -2.91 -6.41 24.41
CA GLU A 108 -3.80 -7.54 24.08
C GLU A 108 -5.24 -7.11 23.75
N ASP A 109 -5.68 -5.94 24.22
CA ASP A 109 -7.01 -5.40 23.96
C ASP A 109 -7.12 -4.68 22.60
N LEU A 110 -5.98 -4.42 21.95
CA LEU A 110 -5.92 -3.71 20.68
C LEU A 110 -6.43 -4.59 19.53
N LYS A 111 -7.47 -4.14 18.87
CA LYS A 111 -8.01 -4.81 17.68
C LYS A 111 -7.33 -4.29 16.42
N ILE A 112 -6.58 -5.15 15.75
CA ILE A 112 -5.88 -4.84 14.51
C ILE A 112 -6.30 -5.80 13.41
N HIS A 113 -6.55 -5.26 12.20
CA HIS A 113 -6.71 -6.05 11.00
C HIS A 113 -5.90 -5.46 9.84
N VAL A 114 -5.22 -6.34 9.10
CA VAL A 114 -4.41 -5.96 7.95
C VAL A 114 -5.10 -6.44 6.67
N PHE A 115 -5.54 -5.50 5.85
CA PHE A 115 -6.16 -5.77 4.55
C PHE A 115 -5.11 -5.91 3.45
N ASN A 116 -5.09 -7.05 2.78
CA ASN A 116 -4.41 -7.18 1.50
C ASN A 116 -5.30 -6.59 0.42
N SER A 117 -4.97 -5.42 -0.11
CA SER A 117 -5.81 -4.75 -1.11
C SER A 117 -6.01 -5.56 -2.40
N ARG A 118 -5.09 -6.48 -2.71
CA ARG A 118 -4.99 -7.15 -4.03
C ARG A 118 -4.91 -6.16 -5.19
N SER A 119 -4.53 -4.94 -4.89
CA SER A 119 -4.53 -3.77 -5.76
C SER A 119 -3.30 -2.90 -5.49
N ALA A 120 -3.34 -1.68 -5.98
CA ALA A 120 -2.41 -0.59 -5.68
C ALA A 120 -3.13 0.75 -5.95
N SER A 121 -2.54 1.87 -5.50
CA SER A 121 -2.97 3.23 -5.84
C SER A 121 -4.44 3.48 -5.45
N ILE A 122 -5.28 3.89 -6.39
CA ILE A 122 -6.68 4.22 -6.13
C ILE A 122 -7.49 3.05 -5.55
N GLY A 123 -7.10 1.80 -5.82
CA GLY A 123 -7.76 0.64 -5.23
C GLY A 123 -7.62 0.59 -3.71
N GLU A 124 -6.45 0.96 -3.18
CA GLU A 124 -6.23 1.10 -1.74
C GLU A 124 -7.04 2.27 -1.17
N THR A 125 -7.07 3.40 -1.88
CA THR A 125 -7.86 4.58 -1.49
C THR A 125 -9.34 4.24 -1.32
N LEU A 126 -9.90 3.43 -2.21
CA LEU A 126 -11.29 2.99 -2.13
C LEU A 126 -11.53 2.07 -0.91
N ILE A 127 -10.56 1.23 -0.56
CA ILE A 127 -10.63 0.39 0.65
C ILE A 127 -10.58 1.25 1.91
N VAL A 128 -9.64 2.21 1.99
CA VAL A 128 -9.56 3.17 3.11
C VAL A 128 -10.88 3.92 3.27
N LYS A 129 -11.46 4.40 2.16
CA LYS A 129 -12.78 5.05 2.18
C LYS A 129 -13.86 4.13 2.71
N LYS A 130 -13.85 2.85 2.31
CA LYS A 130 -14.83 1.86 2.77
C LYS A 130 -14.72 1.59 4.27
N ILE A 131 -13.51 1.50 4.82
CA ILE A 131 -13.29 1.37 6.27
C ILE A 131 -13.91 2.57 7.00
N VAL A 132 -13.59 3.79 6.52
CA VAL A 132 -14.13 5.03 7.10
C VAL A 132 -15.66 5.03 7.11
N GLU A 133 -16.30 4.66 5.99
CA GLU A 133 -17.76 4.58 5.89
C GLU A 133 -18.36 3.60 6.90
N CYS A 134 -17.75 2.43 7.07
CA CYS A 134 -18.22 1.40 8.01
C CYS A 134 -18.06 1.84 9.47
N GLU A 135 -16.94 2.44 9.84
CA GLU A 135 -16.68 2.95 11.19
C GLU A 135 -17.59 4.13 11.52
N GLU A 136 -17.81 5.05 10.59
CA GLU A 136 -18.74 6.19 10.78
C GLU A 136 -20.20 5.75 10.88
N ALA A 137 -20.54 4.62 10.26
CA ALA A 137 -21.85 3.99 10.43
C ALA A 137 -22.01 3.26 11.79
N GLY A 138 -20.96 3.24 12.64
CA GLY A 138 -20.99 2.61 13.96
C GLY A 138 -20.97 1.08 13.93
N MET A 139 -20.40 0.48 12.89
CA MET A 139 -20.25 -0.98 12.80
C MET A 139 -19.25 -1.49 13.85
N SER A 140 -19.45 -2.73 14.34
CA SER A 140 -18.42 -3.39 15.16
C SER A 140 -17.17 -3.68 14.33
N PHE A 141 -16.02 -3.81 15.00
CA PHE A 141 -14.75 -4.14 14.34
C PHE A 141 -14.86 -5.34 13.41
N GLU A 142 -15.44 -6.42 13.89
CA GLU A 142 -15.60 -7.67 13.13
C GLU A 142 -16.48 -7.44 11.89
N ARG A 143 -17.52 -6.61 12.03
CA ARG A 143 -18.42 -6.28 10.91
C ARG A 143 -17.76 -5.38 9.88
N VAL A 144 -16.89 -4.45 10.31
CA VAL A 144 -16.05 -3.66 9.40
C VAL A 144 -15.15 -4.58 8.59
N VAL A 145 -14.41 -5.49 9.28
CA VAL A 145 -13.52 -6.44 8.63
C VAL A 145 -14.25 -7.28 7.58
N GLU A 146 -15.35 -7.93 7.96
CA GLU A 146 -16.15 -8.75 7.03
C GLU A 146 -16.64 -7.97 5.82
N THR A 147 -17.15 -6.75 6.03
CA THR A 147 -17.69 -5.92 4.97
C THR A 147 -16.60 -5.45 3.99
N VAL A 148 -15.44 -5.07 4.51
CA VAL A 148 -14.33 -4.59 3.70
C VAL A 148 -13.66 -5.74 2.94
N GLU A 149 -13.49 -6.92 3.55
CA GLU A 149 -12.98 -8.11 2.85
C GLU A 149 -13.91 -8.52 1.69
N LEU A 150 -15.22 -8.47 1.90
CA LEU A 150 -16.20 -8.70 0.82
C LEU A 150 -16.05 -7.66 -0.29
N TYR A 151 -15.89 -6.38 0.07
CA TYR A 151 -15.67 -5.31 -0.91
C TYR A 151 -14.39 -5.55 -1.73
N ILE A 152 -13.28 -5.89 -1.08
CA ILE A 152 -12.01 -6.24 -1.75
C ILE A 152 -12.21 -7.42 -2.72
N SER A 153 -13.00 -8.43 -2.34
CA SER A 153 -13.23 -9.61 -3.17
C SER A 153 -13.96 -9.31 -4.49
N THR A 154 -14.70 -8.21 -4.54
CA THR A 154 -15.46 -7.75 -5.73
C THR A 154 -14.73 -6.65 -6.52
N GLN A 155 -13.62 -6.15 -6.00
CA GLN A 155 -12.86 -5.08 -6.64
C GLN A 155 -11.99 -5.62 -7.77
N HIS A 156 -11.99 -4.95 -8.91
CA HIS A 156 -11.11 -5.25 -10.05
C HIS A 156 -10.22 -4.04 -10.34
N THR A 157 -8.94 -4.30 -10.52
CA THR A 157 -7.95 -3.27 -10.82
C THR A 157 -7.49 -3.40 -12.28
N TYR A 158 -7.61 -2.33 -13.02
CA TYR A 158 -7.12 -2.24 -14.41
C TYR A 158 -6.11 -1.10 -14.51
N PHE A 159 -5.01 -1.36 -15.18
CA PHE A 159 -4.00 -0.33 -15.47
C PHE A 159 -3.38 -0.59 -16.84
N VAL A 160 -2.99 0.48 -17.53
CA VAL A 160 -2.35 0.41 -18.84
C VAL A 160 -0.91 0.90 -18.69
N LEU A 161 0.04 0.08 -19.11
CA LEU A 161 1.46 0.40 -19.10
C LEU A 161 1.96 0.70 -20.51
N GLU A 162 2.76 1.76 -20.67
CA GLU A 162 3.40 2.06 -21.96
C GLU A 162 4.49 1.04 -22.30
N ASN A 163 5.20 0.54 -21.28
CA ASN A 163 6.19 -0.52 -21.43
C ASN A 163 6.24 -1.38 -20.15
N LEU A 164 6.78 -2.59 -20.29
CA LEU A 164 6.88 -3.59 -19.22
C LEU A 164 8.31 -3.76 -18.68
N GLU A 165 9.25 -2.95 -19.14
CA GLU A 165 10.67 -3.19 -18.88
C GLU A 165 11.02 -3.10 -17.39
N THR A 166 10.46 -2.11 -16.68
CA THR A 166 10.67 -1.95 -15.24
C THR A 166 10.12 -3.14 -14.44
N LEU A 167 8.91 -3.61 -14.76
CA LEU A 167 8.32 -4.78 -14.10
C LEU A 167 9.14 -6.05 -14.36
N ARG A 168 9.64 -6.20 -15.59
CA ARG A 168 10.50 -7.32 -15.98
C ARG A 168 11.83 -7.30 -15.22
N LYS A 169 12.50 -6.15 -15.18
CA LYS A 169 13.78 -5.97 -14.48
C LYS A 169 13.67 -6.20 -12.98
N ASN A 170 12.56 -5.79 -12.39
CA ASN A 170 12.27 -5.98 -10.97
C ASN A 170 11.65 -7.35 -10.62
N GLY A 171 11.57 -8.28 -11.59
CA GLY A 171 11.09 -9.64 -11.35
C GLY A 171 9.58 -9.77 -11.08
N ARG A 172 8.81 -8.70 -11.25
CA ARG A 172 7.34 -8.67 -11.06
C ARG A 172 6.56 -9.08 -12.31
N LEU A 173 7.26 -9.38 -13.40
CA LEU A 173 6.70 -9.92 -14.63
C LEU A 173 7.60 -11.03 -15.17
N SER A 174 7.05 -12.21 -15.47
CA SER A 174 7.83 -13.28 -16.06
C SER A 174 8.39 -12.88 -17.43
N LYS A 175 9.62 -13.32 -17.73
CA LYS A 175 10.29 -13.06 -19.02
C LYS A 175 9.43 -13.47 -20.22
N THR A 176 8.71 -14.58 -20.11
CA THR A 176 7.84 -15.11 -21.18
C THR A 176 6.66 -14.19 -21.47
N LYS A 177 5.97 -13.68 -20.41
CA LYS A 177 4.85 -12.75 -20.58
C LYS A 177 5.29 -11.42 -21.18
N ALA A 178 6.46 -10.90 -20.75
CA ALA A 178 7.02 -9.67 -21.31
C ALA A 178 7.40 -9.81 -22.79
N LEU A 179 7.97 -10.96 -23.18
CA LEU A 179 8.36 -11.23 -24.57
C LEU A 179 7.13 -11.29 -25.50
N VAL A 180 6.06 -11.97 -25.08
CA VAL A 180 4.82 -12.07 -25.85
C VAL A 180 4.16 -10.71 -26.03
N ALA A 181 4.04 -9.92 -24.98
CA ALA A 181 3.45 -8.58 -25.05
C ALA A 181 4.26 -7.63 -25.97
N SER A 182 5.60 -7.69 -25.89
CA SER A 182 6.49 -6.89 -26.73
C SER A 182 6.42 -7.30 -28.22
N ALA A 183 6.41 -8.62 -28.51
CA ALA A 183 6.36 -9.14 -29.87
C ALA A 183 5.04 -8.80 -30.60
N LEU A 184 3.94 -8.73 -29.86
CA LEU A 184 2.62 -8.44 -30.41
C LEU A 184 2.28 -6.94 -30.42
N LYS A 185 3.17 -6.05 -29.96
CA LYS A 185 2.93 -4.61 -29.79
C LYS A 185 1.62 -4.31 -29.02
N ILE A 186 1.25 -5.20 -28.10
CA ILE A 186 0.06 -5.06 -27.27
C ILE A 186 0.44 -4.18 -26.07
N LYS A 187 -0.35 -3.13 -25.83
CA LYS A 187 -0.32 -2.42 -24.54
C LYS A 187 -1.06 -3.30 -23.53
N PRO A 188 -0.38 -3.85 -22.52
CA PRO A 188 -1.05 -4.71 -21.54
C PRO A 188 -2.01 -3.90 -20.68
N VAL A 189 -3.14 -4.50 -20.40
CA VAL A 189 -4.13 -4.02 -19.43
C VAL A 189 -4.14 -4.98 -18.27
#